data_dcfe12259fc39113735d77c4c4829d34
#
_entry.id   dcfe12259fc39113735d77c4c4829d34
#
_cell.length_a   1.000
_cell.length_b   1.000
_cell.length_c   1.000
_cell.angle_alpha   90.00
_cell.angle_beta   90.00
_cell.angle_gamma   90.00
#
_symmetry.space_group_name_H-M   'P 1'
#
loop_
_entity.id
_entity.type
_entity.pdbx_description
1 polymer ?
#
loop_
_entity_poly.entity_id
_entity_poly.type
_entity_poly.pdbx_seq_one_letter_code
_entity_poly.pdbx_strand_id
1 'polypeptide(L)'
;MTKNKWLMLFALAAALGIMLCTMAVVFIGIVGGFVSQRYNPLYFGPVFTSDQSPSTHSGYRHSTFSSGSTVYVNDYNENALLSANTNPTQVVGRTEYGGDTICAIPGQKPASYVMHVGWMGPEGIYRNSQIPPFDFRNATFQKMQFAIPDGPAANKQSTDSALIEDVVTTLKTGTPTTPPSQVPGSYDNIYGLYLYSDQLPGLIYCVGVYIDKTGQVYLAENVSSTQWIQAGPRFTKWVQTR
;
A
#
# COMPACT_ATOMS: atom_id res chain seq x y z
N MET A 1 54.60 18.17 34.49
CA MET A 1 53.27 17.52 34.39
C MET A 1 53.32 16.26 35.25
N THR A 2 52.44 16.15 36.26
CA THR A 2 52.42 15.01 37.18
C THR A 2 51.91 13.76 36.46
N LYS A 3 52.48 12.59 36.85
CA LYS A 3 52.18 11.26 36.29
C LYS A 3 50.65 10.99 36.14
N ASN A 4 49.85 11.56 37.03
CA ASN A 4 48.40 11.45 37.05
C ASN A 4 47.70 12.22 35.91
N LYS A 5 48.26 13.33 35.42
CA LYS A 5 47.68 14.08 34.28
C LYS A 5 47.84 13.34 32.96
N TRP A 6 48.96 12.59 32.82
CA TRP A 6 49.21 11.76 31.65
C TRP A 6 48.23 10.54 31.61
N LEU A 7 48.01 9.90 32.75
CA LEU A 7 47.07 8.79 32.88
C LEU A 7 45.63 9.25 32.54
N MET A 8 45.24 10.43 32.98
CA MET A 8 43.91 11.00 32.70
C MET A 8 43.75 11.33 31.22
N LEU A 9 44.77 11.88 30.56
CA LEU A 9 44.78 12.16 29.13
C LEU A 9 44.68 10.86 28.31
N PHE A 10 45.45 9.82 28.72
CA PHE A 10 45.36 8.51 28.07
C PHE A 10 43.97 7.87 28.21
N ALA A 11 43.35 7.92 29.38
CA ALA A 11 42.02 7.41 29.63
C ALA A 11 40.95 8.11 28.81
N LEU A 12 41.08 9.47 28.72
CA LEU A 12 40.18 10.29 27.92
C LEU A 12 40.30 10.00 26.42
N ALA A 13 41.53 9.85 25.90
CA ALA A 13 41.79 9.51 24.51
C ALA A 13 41.28 8.09 24.15
N ALA A 14 41.43 7.15 25.05
CA ALA A 14 40.93 5.78 24.89
C ALA A 14 39.38 5.75 24.87
N ALA A 15 38.74 6.49 25.79
CA ALA A 15 37.28 6.62 25.84
C ALA A 15 36.70 7.27 24.57
N LEU A 16 37.34 8.36 24.09
CA LEU A 16 36.98 9.01 22.83
C LEU A 16 37.17 8.07 21.62
N GLY A 17 38.25 7.29 21.56
CA GLY A 17 38.50 6.31 20.53
C GLY A 17 37.44 5.22 20.48
N ILE A 18 37.07 4.65 21.66
CA ILE A 18 35.99 3.66 21.76
C ILE A 18 34.65 4.24 21.33
N MET A 19 34.33 5.49 21.74
CA MET A 19 33.08 6.16 21.35
C MET A 19 33.01 6.41 19.85
N LEU A 20 34.10 6.83 19.22
CA LEU A 20 34.17 7.02 17.76
C LEU A 20 34.05 5.67 17.00
N CYS A 21 34.69 4.62 17.48
CA CYS A 21 34.56 3.28 16.88
C CYS A 21 33.15 2.75 17.01
N THR A 22 32.49 2.88 18.16
CA THR A 22 31.09 2.46 18.33
C THR A 22 30.13 3.26 17.47
N MET A 23 30.30 4.56 17.36
CA MET A 23 29.51 5.38 16.42
C MET A 23 29.74 4.98 14.97
N ALA A 24 30.97 4.72 14.54
CA ALA A 24 31.27 4.27 13.20
C ALA A 24 30.66 2.89 12.89
N VAL A 25 30.70 1.94 13.83
CA VAL A 25 30.06 0.61 13.67
C VAL A 25 28.54 0.72 13.60
N VAL A 26 27.93 1.56 14.44
CA VAL A 26 26.48 1.82 14.41
C VAL A 26 26.11 2.51 13.11
N PHE A 27 26.87 3.51 12.65
CA PHE A 27 26.63 4.20 11.40
C PHE A 27 26.80 3.27 10.18
N ILE A 28 27.85 2.45 10.16
CA ILE A 28 28.07 1.42 9.11
C ILE A 28 26.96 0.37 9.16
N GLY A 29 26.50 -0.03 10.35
CA GLY A 29 25.40 -0.97 10.53
C GLY A 29 24.07 -0.40 10.01
N ILE A 30 23.77 0.85 10.34
CA ILE A 30 22.57 1.53 9.86
C ILE A 30 22.66 1.79 8.35
N VAL A 31 23.74 2.41 7.88
CA VAL A 31 23.93 2.71 6.44
C VAL A 31 24.13 1.43 5.65
N GLY A 32 24.86 0.46 6.16
CA GLY A 32 25.05 -0.86 5.52
C GLY A 32 23.75 -1.67 5.48
N GLY A 33 22.92 -1.61 6.52
CA GLY A 33 21.56 -2.18 6.51
C GLY A 33 20.67 -1.52 5.48
N PHE A 34 20.70 -0.21 5.40
CA PHE A 34 19.99 0.55 4.35
C PHE A 34 20.54 0.29 2.95
N VAL A 35 21.85 0.25 2.78
CA VAL A 35 22.52 0.04 1.48
C VAL A 35 22.45 -1.42 1.05
N SER A 36 22.51 -2.40 1.96
CA SER A 36 22.47 -3.83 1.58
C SER A 36 21.08 -4.27 1.13
N GLN A 37 20.03 -3.66 1.65
CA GLN A 37 18.67 -3.90 1.11
C GLN A 37 18.44 -3.18 -0.22
N ARG A 38 19.10 -2.04 -0.46
CA ARG A 38 18.89 -1.19 -1.65
C ARG A 38 19.93 -1.37 -2.74
N TYR A 39 21.16 -1.58 -2.38
CA TYR A 39 22.30 -1.75 -3.30
C TYR A 39 22.97 -3.09 -3.06
N ASN A 40 22.36 -4.16 -3.58
CA ASN A 40 23.14 -5.37 -3.81
C ASN A 40 23.77 -5.24 -5.20
N PRO A 41 25.05 -4.85 -5.34
CA PRO A 41 25.72 -4.74 -6.64
C PRO A 41 25.86 -6.10 -7.33
N LEU A 42 25.58 -7.19 -6.61
CA LEU A 42 25.59 -8.57 -7.11
C LEU A 42 24.18 -9.07 -7.47
N TYR A 43 23.19 -8.18 -7.60
CA TYR A 43 21.87 -8.60 -8.06
C TYR A 43 21.90 -8.82 -9.57
N PHE A 44 21.86 -10.07 -9.98
CA PHE A 44 21.81 -10.50 -11.40
C PHE A 44 20.39 -10.83 -11.88
N GLY A 45 19.36 -10.41 -11.13
CA GLY A 45 17.96 -10.65 -11.48
C GLY A 45 17.40 -9.65 -12.48
N PRO A 46 16.11 -9.78 -12.82
CA PRO A 46 15.43 -8.88 -13.76
C PRO A 46 15.46 -7.43 -13.30
N VAL A 47 15.75 -6.53 -14.25
CA VAL A 47 15.62 -5.09 -14.06
C VAL A 47 14.31 -4.65 -14.70
N PHE A 48 13.55 -3.85 -13.96
CA PHE A 48 12.30 -3.26 -14.38
C PHE A 48 12.55 -1.80 -14.73
N THR A 49 12.29 -1.43 -15.99
CA THR A 49 12.38 -0.05 -16.46
C THR A 49 11.03 0.62 -16.29
N SER A 50 11.03 1.81 -15.75
CA SER A 50 9.81 2.61 -15.52
C SER A 50 9.59 3.56 -16.69
N ASP A 51 8.39 3.54 -17.28
CA ASP A 51 7.91 4.61 -18.13
C ASP A 51 7.12 5.61 -17.28
N GLN A 52 7.67 6.81 -17.11
CA GLN A 52 7.06 7.88 -16.33
C GLN A 52 6.03 8.68 -17.14
N SER A 53 5.22 8.02 -17.95
CA SER A 53 4.13 8.69 -18.65
C SER A 53 3.12 9.29 -17.65
N PRO A 54 2.82 10.60 -17.72
CA PRO A 54 1.83 11.18 -16.84
C PRO A 54 0.45 10.58 -17.12
N SER A 55 -0.23 10.14 -16.06
CA SER A 55 -1.60 9.69 -16.13
C SER A 55 -2.53 10.81 -16.58
N THR A 56 -3.41 10.51 -17.52
CA THR A 56 -4.50 11.41 -17.94
C THR A 56 -5.68 11.40 -16.98
N HIS A 57 -5.72 10.47 -16.02
CA HIS A 57 -6.79 10.31 -15.04
C HIS A 57 -6.25 10.55 -13.63
N SER A 58 -6.79 11.47 -12.89
CA SER A 58 -6.64 11.69 -11.44
C SER A 58 -5.30 12.23 -10.90
N GLY A 59 -4.39 12.73 -11.71
CA GLY A 59 -3.12 13.31 -11.20
C GLY A 59 -2.12 12.28 -10.64
N TYR A 60 -2.47 11.01 -10.56
CA TYR A 60 -1.54 9.92 -10.28
C TYR A 60 -0.73 9.59 -11.53
N ARG A 61 0.56 9.42 -11.36
CA ARG A 61 1.41 8.94 -12.44
C ARG A 61 1.06 7.47 -12.69
N HIS A 62 0.57 7.16 -13.89
CA HIS A 62 0.63 5.78 -14.35
C HIS A 62 2.10 5.45 -14.51
N SER A 63 2.63 4.66 -13.63
CA SER A 63 3.90 4.05 -13.86
C SER A 63 3.67 2.70 -14.51
N THR A 64 4.27 2.51 -15.66
CA THR A 64 4.42 1.19 -16.26
C THR A 64 5.81 0.71 -15.90
N PHE A 65 5.94 -0.57 -15.58
CA PHE A 65 7.22 -1.25 -15.49
C PHE A 65 7.36 -2.26 -16.61
N SER A 66 8.52 -2.28 -17.27
CA SER A 66 8.84 -3.26 -18.30
C SER A 66 10.00 -4.13 -17.84
N SER A 67 9.87 -5.45 -18.02
CA SER A 67 10.95 -6.41 -17.81
C SER A 67 10.98 -7.39 -18.97
N GLY A 68 12.02 -7.29 -19.81
CA GLY A 68 12.08 -7.98 -21.08
C GLY A 68 10.91 -7.57 -21.98
N SER A 69 10.13 -8.54 -22.46
CA SER A 69 8.92 -8.29 -23.27
C SER A 69 7.65 -8.09 -22.46
N THR A 70 7.72 -8.21 -21.15
CA THR A 70 6.53 -8.10 -20.28
C THR A 70 6.39 -6.66 -19.78
N VAL A 71 5.19 -6.10 -19.96
CA VAL A 71 4.82 -4.77 -19.47
C VAL A 71 3.81 -4.94 -18.34
N TYR A 72 4.07 -4.29 -17.23
CA TYR A 72 3.19 -4.23 -16.07
C TYR A 72 2.64 -2.82 -15.94
N VAL A 73 1.36 -2.72 -15.66
CA VAL A 73 0.63 -1.44 -15.56
C VAL A 73 -0.01 -1.30 -14.20
N ASN A 74 0.00 -0.09 -13.69
CA ASN A 74 -0.82 0.32 -12.56
C ASN A 74 -1.75 1.41 -13.08
N ASP A 75 -3.00 1.07 -13.29
CA ASP A 75 -4.05 1.99 -13.70
C ASP A 75 -5.09 2.20 -12.60
N TYR A 76 -6.20 2.81 -12.94
CA TYR A 76 -7.27 3.10 -11.98
C TYR A 76 -7.79 1.84 -11.25
N ASN A 77 -7.82 0.69 -11.92
CA ASN A 77 -8.32 -0.56 -11.33
C ASN A 77 -7.30 -1.12 -10.33
N GLU A 78 -6.01 -1.09 -10.67
CA GLU A 78 -4.95 -1.54 -9.78
C GLU A 78 -4.79 -0.61 -8.57
N ASN A 79 -5.12 0.67 -8.67
CA ASN A 79 -5.11 1.60 -7.53
C ASN A 79 -6.10 1.22 -6.42
N ALA A 80 -7.13 0.45 -6.74
CA ALA A 80 -8.04 -0.12 -5.74
C ALA A 80 -7.52 -1.42 -5.12
N LEU A 81 -6.40 -1.97 -5.62
CA LEU A 81 -5.85 -3.22 -5.14
C LEU A 81 -4.72 -2.98 -4.12
N LEU A 82 -4.75 -3.73 -3.05
CA LEU A 82 -3.72 -3.77 -2.02
C LEU A 82 -3.21 -5.20 -1.86
N SER A 83 -1.96 -5.36 -1.41
CA SER A 83 -1.47 -6.66 -1.00
C SER A 83 -2.06 -7.05 0.36
N ALA A 84 -2.55 -8.29 0.47
CA ALA A 84 -2.96 -8.86 1.74
C ALA A 84 -1.77 -9.08 2.70
N ASN A 85 -0.55 -9.14 2.16
CA ASN A 85 0.69 -9.25 2.91
C ASN A 85 1.48 -7.94 2.80
N THR A 86 1.59 -7.22 3.90
CA THR A 86 2.34 -5.96 3.98
C THR A 86 3.86 -6.15 4.06
N ASN A 87 4.34 -7.39 4.27
CA ASN A 87 5.76 -7.73 4.33
C ASN A 87 6.15 -8.64 3.16
N PRO A 88 6.39 -8.09 1.97
CA PRO A 88 6.82 -8.89 0.84
C PRO A 88 8.23 -9.45 1.09
N THR A 89 8.36 -10.76 1.02
CA THR A 89 9.63 -11.45 1.29
C THR A 89 10.35 -11.92 0.03
N GLN A 90 9.64 -12.01 -1.10
CA GLN A 90 10.18 -12.53 -2.34
C GLN A 90 10.40 -11.41 -3.36
N VAL A 91 11.63 -10.99 -3.51
CA VAL A 91 12.07 -10.06 -4.57
C VAL A 91 12.13 -10.82 -5.90
N VAL A 92 11.44 -10.33 -6.92
CA VAL A 92 11.43 -10.85 -8.30
C VAL A 92 12.16 -9.94 -9.27
N GLY A 93 12.46 -8.70 -8.88
CA GLY A 93 13.20 -7.76 -9.68
C GLY A 93 13.54 -6.48 -8.93
N ARG A 94 14.21 -5.55 -9.62
CA ARG A 94 14.54 -4.21 -9.12
C ARG A 94 14.25 -3.18 -10.19
N THR A 95 13.98 -1.96 -9.75
CA THR A 95 13.87 -0.84 -10.68
C THR A 95 15.25 -0.39 -11.16
N GLU A 96 15.32 0.20 -12.35
CA GLU A 96 16.55 0.72 -12.95
C GLU A 96 17.23 1.79 -12.11
N TYR A 97 16.45 2.56 -11.34
CA TYR A 97 16.95 3.60 -10.45
C TYR A 97 17.54 3.09 -9.13
N GLY A 98 17.63 1.78 -8.97
CA GLY A 98 18.50 1.12 -7.97
C GLY A 98 18.06 1.20 -6.52
N GLY A 99 16.89 1.74 -6.22
CA GLY A 99 16.41 1.89 -4.84
C GLY A 99 15.23 1.00 -4.48
N ASP A 100 14.38 0.73 -5.44
CA ASP A 100 13.12 0.06 -5.20
C ASP A 100 13.14 -1.38 -5.71
N THR A 101 12.34 -2.22 -5.07
CA THR A 101 12.24 -3.63 -5.40
C THR A 101 10.87 -3.95 -5.99
N ILE A 102 10.86 -4.89 -6.91
CA ILE A 102 9.64 -5.51 -7.40
C ILE A 102 9.51 -6.87 -6.70
N CYS A 103 8.41 -7.06 -6.03
CA CYS A 103 8.15 -8.24 -5.20
C CYS A 103 7.00 -9.09 -5.75
N ALA A 104 7.11 -10.40 -5.53
CA ALA A 104 5.99 -11.30 -5.74
C ALA A 104 4.89 -11.03 -4.69
N ILE A 105 3.64 -11.20 -5.09
CA ILE A 105 2.49 -11.14 -4.20
C ILE A 105 2.12 -12.58 -3.84
N PRO A 106 2.13 -12.95 -2.53
CA PRO A 106 1.73 -14.28 -2.11
C PRO A 106 0.35 -14.66 -2.63
N GLY A 107 0.24 -15.81 -3.26
CA GLY A 107 -0.99 -16.27 -3.90
C GLY A 107 -1.17 -15.83 -5.36
N GLN A 108 -0.35 -14.87 -5.84
CA GLN A 108 -0.32 -14.48 -7.25
C GLN A 108 0.92 -15.03 -7.94
N LYS A 109 0.81 -15.27 -9.25
CA LYS A 109 1.98 -15.57 -10.10
C LYS A 109 2.65 -14.24 -10.45
N PRO A 110 4.00 -14.10 -10.33
CA PRO A 110 4.70 -12.89 -10.73
C PRO A 110 4.45 -12.50 -12.20
N ALA A 111 4.16 -13.48 -13.07
CA ALA A 111 3.75 -13.22 -14.44
C ALA A 111 2.37 -12.52 -14.56
N SER A 112 1.56 -12.50 -13.49
CA SER A 112 0.24 -11.86 -13.48
C SER A 112 0.26 -10.52 -12.76
N TYR A 113 0.72 -10.52 -11.51
CA TYR A 113 0.78 -9.34 -10.66
C TYR A 113 2.10 -9.29 -9.91
N VAL A 114 2.62 -8.09 -9.78
CA VAL A 114 3.79 -7.78 -8.94
C VAL A 114 3.48 -6.57 -8.07
N MET A 115 4.26 -6.39 -7.02
CA MET A 115 4.16 -5.26 -6.11
C MET A 115 5.44 -4.43 -6.18
N HIS A 116 5.30 -3.15 -6.38
CA HIS A 116 6.38 -2.19 -6.22
C HIS A 116 6.54 -1.83 -4.74
N VAL A 117 7.76 -1.93 -4.26
CA VAL A 117 8.12 -1.62 -2.88
C VAL A 117 9.24 -0.59 -2.90
N GLY A 118 8.89 0.63 -2.57
CA GLY A 118 9.82 1.73 -2.41
C GLY A 118 10.40 1.79 -0.99
N TRP A 119 11.09 2.88 -0.72
CA TRP A 119 11.80 3.02 0.56
C TRP A 119 10.87 3.17 1.78
N MET A 120 9.64 3.64 1.58
CA MET A 120 8.64 3.79 2.65
C MET A 120 7.71 2.57 2.76
N GLY A 121 7.89 1.56 1.91
CA GLY A 121 7.08 0.35 1.90
C GLY A 121 6.37 0.10 0.56
N PRO A 122 5.29 -0.69 0.57
CA PRO A 122 4.49 -0.96 -0.63
C PRO A 122 3.90 0.30 -1.22
N GLU A 123 4.15 0.56 -2.51
CA GLU A 123 3.70 1.76 -3.22
C GLU A 123 2.58 1.48 -4.22
N GLY A 124 2.50 0.26 -4.76
CA GLY A 124 1.45 -0.08 -5.71
C GLY A 124 1.51 -1.52 -6.21
N ILE A 125 0.37 -1.95 -6.71
CA ILE A 125 0.19 -3.25 -7.38
C ILE A 125 0.22 -3.01 -8.89
N TYR A 126 0.95 -3.85 -9.60
CA TYR A 126 1.10 -3.78 -11.05
C TYR A 126 0.64 -5.07 -11.69
N ARG A 127 -0.22 -4.96 -12.66
CA ARG A 127 -0.79 -6.05 -13.44
C ARG A 127 -0.03 -6.19 -14.76
N ASN A 128 0.24 -7.41 -15.19
CA ASN A 128 0.69 -7.66 -16.56
C ASN A 128 -0.34 -7.11 -17.55
N SER A 129 0.08 -6.26 -18.47
CA SER A 129 -0.81 -5.59 -19.44
C SER A 129 -1.59 -6.55 -20.35
N GLN A 130 -1.12 -7.78 -20.51
CA GLN A 130 -1.81 -8.83 -21.29
C GLN A 130 -2.96 -9.50 -20.53
N ILE A 131 -3.08 -9.26 -19.23
CA ILE A 131 -4.17 -9.77 -18.40
C ILE A 131 -5.24 -8.67 -18.31
N PRO A 132 -6.54 -8.99 -18.46
CA PRO A 132 -7.59 -7.99 -18.30
C PRO A 132 -7.59 -7.42 -16.89
N PRO A 133 -7.96 -6.14 -16.71
CA PRO A 133 -8.14 -5.54 -15.39
C PRO A 133 -9.11 -6.36 -14.54
N PHE A 134 -8.91 -6.34 -13.22
CA PHE A 134 -9.86 -6.96 -12.31
C PHE A 134 -11.20 -6.24 -12.41
N ASP A 135 -12.22 -6.98 -12.78
CA ASP A 135 -13.59 -6.46 -12.88
C ASP A 135 -14.33 -6.72 -11.55
N PHE A 136 -14.29 -5.73 -10.67
CA PHE A 136 -14.98 -5.83 -9.39
C PHE A 136 -16.49 -6.02 -9.56
N ARG A 137 -17.07 -5.57 -10.67
CA ARG A 137 -18.51 -5.66 -10.95
C ARG A 137 -18.99 -7.08 -11.16
N ASN A 138 -18.10 -7.94 -11.65
CA ASN A 138 -18.36 -9.37 -11.84
C ASN A 138 -17.68 -10.26 -10.79
N ALA A 139 -17.00 -9.64 -9.82
CA ALA A 139 -16.33 -10.37 -8.75
C ALA A 139 -17.30 -10.81 -7.66
N THR A 140 -16.94 -11.93 -7.01
CA THR A 140 -17.60 -12.43 -5.80
C THR A 140 -16.68 -12.21 -4.61
N PHE A 141 -17.21 -11.65 -3.55
CA PHE A 141 -16.47 -11.41 -2.30
C PHE A 141 -17.05 -12.24 -1.16
N GLN A 142 -16.17 -12.85 -0.36
CA GLN A 142 -16.55 -13.76 0.73
C GLN A 142 -16.39 -13.13 2.10
N LYS A 143 -15.60 -12.08 2.19
CA LYS A 143 -15.29 -11.40 3.45
C LYS A 143 -15.11 -9.92 3.19
N MET A 144 -15.51 -9.11 4.15
CA MET A 144 -15.13 -7.69 4.20
C MET A 144 -14.56 -7.33 5.57
N GLN A 145 -13.70 -6.32 5.58
CA GLN A 145 -13.07 -5.78 6.77
C GLN A 145 -13.06 -4.26 6.70
N PHE A 146 -13.60 -3.60 7.71
CA PHE A 146 -13.61 -2.15 7.84
C PHE A 146 -12.52 -1.72 8.80
N ALA A 147 -11.56 -0.93 8.33
CA ALA A 147 -10.47 -0.39 9.12
C ALA A 147 -10.74 1.08 9.46
N ILE A 148 -10.84 1.38 10.75
CA ILE A 148 -10.86 2.74 11.26
C ILE A 148 -9.46 3.03 11.79
N PRO A 149 -8.70 3.98 11.21
CA PRO A 149 -7.46 4.45 11.81
C PRO A 149 -7.78 4.98 13.22
N ASP A 150 -7.01 4.60 14.21
CA ASP A 150 -7.03 5.17 15.57
C ASP A 150 -8.22 4.86 16.50
N GLY A 151 -9.09 3.91 16.18
CA GLY A 151 -10.20 3.54 17.07
C GLY A 151 -10.09 2.16 17.70
N PRO A 152 -10.52 1.95 18.97
CA PRO A 152 -10.58 0.62 19.60
C PRO A 152 -11.57 -0.34 18.92
N ALA A 153 -12.41 0.14 18.01
CA ALA A 153 -13.26 -0.64 17.11
C ALA A 153 -12.57 -0.97 15.77
N ALA A 154 -11.27 -0.71 15.67
CA ALA A 154 -10.47 -1.02 14.50
C ALA A 154 -10.66 -2.48 14.11
N ASN A 155 -11.10 -2.73 12.89
CA ASN A 155 -11.25 -4.04 12.27
C ASN A 155 -12.57 -4.77 12.52
N LYS A 156 -13.70 -4.12 12.27
CA LYS A 156 -14.93 -4.86 12.06
C LYS A 156 -14.78 -5.77 10.85
N GLN A 157 -15.19 -7.02 11.01
CA GLN A 157 -15.18 -8.00 9.91
C GLN A 157 -16.58 -8.57 9.74
N SER A 158 -16.92 -8.94 8.50
CA SER A 158 -18.14 -9.65 8.19
C SER A 158 -17.92 -10.65 7.06
N THR A 159 -18.59 -11.79 7.18
CA THR A 159 -18.78 -12.81 6.13
C THR A 159 -20.25 -12.92 5.74
N ASP A 160 -21.09 -12.02 6.21
CA ASP A 160 -22.50 -11.95 5.83
C ASP A 160 -22.62 -11.57 4.36
N SER A 161 -22.97 -12.53 3.53
CA SER A 161 -23.08 -12.37 2.08
C SER A 161 -24.08 -11.28 1.68
N ALA A 162 -25.18 -11.13 2.43
CA ALA A 162 -26.18 -10.14 2.12
C ALA A 162 -25.70 -8.71 2.45
N LEU A 163 -24.83 -8.57 3.45
CA LEU A 163 -24.20 -7.28 3.77
C LEU A 163 -23.11 -6.93 2.75
N ILE A 164 -22.31 -7.92 2.32
CA ILE A 164 -21.30 -7.74 1.27
C ILE A 164 -21.96 -7.37 -0.05
N GLU A 165 -23.05 -8.05 -0.39
CA GLU A 165 -23.83 -7.79 -1.61
C GLU A 165 -24.46 -6.38 -1.60
N ASP A 166 -24.92 -5.90 -0.44
CA ASP A 166 -25.42 -4.52 -0.27
C ASP A 166 -24.35 -3.48 -0.66
N VAL A 167 -23.12 -3.68 -0.20
CA VAL A 167 -21.96 -2.82 -0.57
C VAL A 167 -21.67 -2.88 -2.06
N VAL A 168 -21.53 -4.09 -2.60
CA VAL A 168 -21.15 -4.30 -4.00
C VAL A 168 -22.24 -3.77 -4.93
N THR A 169 -23.51 -4.01 -4.61
CA THR A 169 -24.65 -3.50 -5.38
C THR A 169 -24.71 -1.99 -5.32
N THR A 170 -24.49 -1.39 -4.16
CA THR A 170 -24.43 0.07 -4.01
C THR A 170 -23.36 0.67 -4.93
N LEU A 171 -22.16 0.09 -4.96
CA LEU A 171 -21.09 0.59 -5.84
C LEU A 171 -21.39 0.39 -7.34
N LYS A 172 -22.13 -0.67 -7.70
CA LYS A 172 -22.48 -0.96 -9.11
C LYS A 172 -23.58 -0.08 -9.66
N THR A 173 -24.59 0.22 -8.85
CA THR A 173 -25.87 0.77 -9.32
C THR A 173 -26.24 2.11 -8.68
N GLY A 174 -25.49 2.52 -7.66
CA GLY A 174 -25.80 3.75 -6.94
C GLY A 174 -25.51 5.00 -7.76
N THR A 175 -26.23 6.05 -7.46
CA THR A 175 -26.04 7.34 -8.13
C THR A 175 -24.92 8.13 -7.46
N PRO A 176 -23.88 8.54 -8.20
CA PRO A 176 -22.82 9.39 -7.67
C PRO A 176 -23.36 10.69 -7.10
N THR A 177 -22.85 11.08 -5.96
CA THR A 177 -23.17 12.32 -5.26
C THR A 177 -21.91 12.92 -4.62
N THR A 178 -21.99 14.20 -4.27
CA THR A 178 -20.95 14.83 -3.45
C THR A 178 -21.45 14.88 -2.01
N PRO A 179 -20.74 14.30 -1.04
CA PRO A 179 -21.13 14.37 0.36
C PRO A 179 -21.18 15.83 0.84
N PRO A 180 -22.24 16.26 1.55
CA PRO A 180 -22.47 17.66 1.91
C PRO A 180 -21.35 18.29 2.76
N SER A 181 -20.63 17.48 3.52
CA SER A 181 -19.59 17.94 4.45
C SER A 181 -18.16 17.62 4.01
N GLN A 182 -18.00 17.05 2.82
CA GLN A 182 -16.66 16.74 2.30
C GLN A 182 -15.99 18.04 1.82
N VAL A 183 -14.83 18.35 2.40
CA VAL A 183 -13.94 19.38 1.90
C VAL A 183 -13.09 18.77 0.77
N PRO A 184 -13.13 19.34 -0.45
CA PRO A 184 -12.31 18.83 -1.54
C PRO A 184 -10.82 18.78 -1.15
N GLY A 185 -10.18 17.61 -1.34
CA GLY A 185 -8.78 17.40 -0.99
C GLY A 185 -8.50 17.08 0.48
N SER A 186 -9.50 17.05 1.35
CA SER A 186 -9.36 16.54 2.71
C SER A 186 -9.60 15.03 2.74
N TYR A 187 -8.72 14.33 3.44
CA TYR A 187 -8.85 12.89 3.72
C TYR A 187 -9.47 12.62 5.10
N ASP A 188 -9.93 13.65 5.79
CA ASP A 188 -10.59 13.51 7.09
C ASP A 188 -11.88 12.70 6.95
N ASN A 189 -12.07 11.73 7.85
CA ASN A 189 -13.23 10.83 7.86
C ASN A 189 -13.34 9.89 6.64
N ILE A 190 -12.24 9.70 5.89
CA ILE A 190 -12.13 8.67 4.86
C ILE A 190 -11.46 7.44 5.45
N TYR A 191 -12.11 6.30 5.30
CA TYR A 191 -11.70 5.00 5.83
C TYR A 191 -11.59 3.99 4.70
N GLY A 192 -10.87 2.89 4.96
CA GLY A 192 -10.79 1.76 4.03
C GLY A 192 -11.78 0.65 4.38
N LEU A 193 -12.51 0.18 3.39
CA LEU A 193 -13.24 -1.08 3.45
C LEU A 193 -12.56 -2.08 2.52
N TYR A 194 -12.08 -3.16 3.08
CA TYR A 194 -11.32 -4.19 2.39
C TYR A 194 -12.22 -5.36 2.03
N LEU A 195 -12.33 -5.67 0.75
CA LEU A 195 -13.11 -6.77 0.21
C LEU A 195 -12.15 -7.88 -0.25
N TYR A 196 -12.41 -9.11 0.20
CA TYR A 196 -11.60 -10.28 -0.09
C TYR A 196 -12.33 -11.19 -1.06
N SER A 197 -11.61 -11.62 -2.12
CA SER A 197 -12.12 -12.50 -3.17
C SER A 197 -11.15 -13.64 -3.42
N ASP A 198 -11.69 -14.85 -3.56
CA ASP A 198 -10.92 -16.04 -3.99
C ASP A 198 -10.41 -15.92 -5.43
N GLN A 199 -11.00 -15.00 -6.22
CA GLN A 199 -10.53 -14.68 -7.58
C GLN A 199 -9.24 -13.85 -7.55
N LEU A 200 -8.90 -13.23 -6.41
CA LEU A 200 -7.71 -12.41 -6.21
C LEU A 200 -6.91 -12.90 -4.98
N PRO A 201 -6.40 -14.14 -4.98
CA PRO A 201 -5.66 -14.66 -3.84
C PRO A 201 -4.45 -13.76 -3.54
N GLY A 202 -4.30 -13.34 -2.28
CA GLY A 202 -3.22 -12.46 -1.85
C GLY A 202 -3.41 -10.96 -2.19
N LEU A 203 -4.49 -10.60 -2.87
CA LEU A 203 -4.89 -9.22 -3.12
C LEU A 203 -6.21 -8.90 -2.41
N ILE A 204 -6.38 -7.62 -2.11
CA ILE A 204 -7.56 -7.08 -1.44
C ILE A 204 -8.09 -5.92 -2.30
N TYR A 205 -9.38 -5.88 -2.53
CA TYR A 205 -10.03 -4.72 -3.16
C TYR A 205 -10.40 -3.70 -2.10
N CYS A 206 -9.87 -2.47 -2.22
CA CYS A 206 -10.06 -1.40 -1.25
C CYS A 206 -11.12 -0.41 -1.74
N VAL A 207 -12.19 -0.30 -0.97
CA VAL A 207 -13.29 0.65 -1.17
C VAL A 207 -13.11 1.83 -0.22
N GLY A 208 -13.27 3.05 -0.71
CA GLY A 208 -13.33 4.24 0.12
C GLY A 208 -14.66 4.31 0.88
N VAL A 209 -14.58 4.64 2.17
CA VAL A 209 -15.76 4.89 3.02
C VAL A 209 -15.62 6.27 3.63
N TYR A 210 -16.60 7.13 3.41
CA TYR A 210 -16.68 8.44 4.03
C TYR A 210 -17.87 8.47 5.00
N ILE A 211 -17.66 8.97 6.20
CA ILE A 211 -18.71 9.14 7.21
C ILE A 211 -18.84 10.63 7.49
N ASP A 212 -19.99 11.20 7.20
CA ASP A 212 -20.23 12.61 7.44
C ASP A 212 -20.54 12.92 8.91
N LYS A 213 -20.64 14.21 9.23
CA LYS A 213 -20.90 14.68 10.60
C LYS A 213 -22.28 14.28 11.13
N THR A 214 -23.20 13.87 10.26
CA THR A 214 -24.53 13.38 10.62
C THR A 214 -24.56 11.87 10.83
N GLY A 215 -23.43 11.19 10.54
CA GLY A 215 -23.32 9.74 10.57
C GLY A 215 -23.77 9.06 9.27
N GLN A 216 -24.09 9.83 8.22
CA GLN A 216 -24.40 9.26 6.92
C GLN A 216 -23.11 8.68 6.30
N VAL A 217 -23.21 7.49 5.72
CA VAL A 217 -22.10 6.74 5.14
C VAL A 217 -22.17 6.82 3.61
N TYR A 218 -21.00 7.02 3.01
CA TYR A 218 -20.83 7.03 1.56
C TYR A 218 -19.71 6.07 1.16
N LEU A 219 -19.82 5.48 -0.02
CA LEU A 219 -18.88 4.55 -0.61
C LEU A 219 -18.29 5.12 -1.89
N ALA A 220 -17.04 4.76 -2.17
CA ALA A 220 -16.38 5.05 -3.44
C ALA A 220 -15.56 3.84 -3.90
N GLU A 221 -15.39 3.66 -5.21
CA GLU A 221 -14.65 2.51 -5.77
C GLU A 221 -13.20 2.43 -5.28
N ASN A 222 -12.62 3.56 -4.89
CA ASN A 222 -11.33 3.60 -4.19
C ASN A 222 -11.24 4.84 -3.29
N VAL A 223 -10.27 4.87 -2.40
CA VAL A 223 -10.09 5.97 -1.42
C VAL A 223 -9.73 7.31 -2.07
N SER A 224 -9.25 7.31 -3.30
CA SER A 224 -8.89 8.52 -4.06
C SER A 224 -10.02 9.02 -4.96
N SER A 225 -11.18 8.38 -4.95
CA SER A 225 -12.31 8.78 -5.79
C SER A 225 -12.88 10.11 -5.35
N THR A 226 -13.27 10.91 -6.33
CA THR A 226 -14.07 12.13 -6.11
C THR A 226 -15.57 11.87 -6.22
N GLN A 227 -15.95 10.67 -6.66
CA GLN A 227 -17.34 10.26 -6.82
C GLN A 227 -17.73 9.32 -5.68
N TRP A 228 -18.69 9.76 -4.89
CA TRP A 228 -19.20 9.03 -3.75
C TRP A 228 -20.63 8.59 -4.00
N ILE A 229 -21.02 7.48 -3.43
CA ILE A 229 -22.36 6.92 -3.53
C ILE A 229 -22.89 6.74 -2.11
N GLN A 230 -24.08 7.20 -1.81
CA GLN A 230 -24.67 7.01 -0.49
C GLN A 230 -24.85 5.52 -0.22
N ALA A 231 -24.33 5.05 0.91
CA ALA A 231 -24.40 3.65 1.30
C ALA A 231 -25.83 3.22 1.64
N GLY A 232 -26.13 1.96 1.39
CA GLY A 232 -27.40 1.35 1.80
C GLY A 232 -27.60 1.32 3.32
N PRO A 233 -28.85 1.21 3.79
CA PRO A 233 -29.15 1.29 5.21
C PRO A 233 -28.54 0.14 6.02
N ARG A 234 -28.38 -1.04 5.42
CA ARG A 234 -27.78 -2.21 6.07
C ARG A 234 -26.30 -1.97 6.39
N PHE A 235 -25.54 -1.49 5.41
CA PHE A 235 -24.12 -1.17 5.61
C PHE A 235 -23.93 0.01 6.55
N THR A 236 -24.73 1.09 6.39
CA THR A 236 -24.72 2.25 7.31
C THR A 236 -24.93 1.81 8.76
N LYS A 237 -25.96 0.98 9.02
CA LYS A 237 -26.20 0.44 10.36
C LYS A 237 -25.04 -0.39 10.87
N TRP A 238 -24.46 -1.25 10.03
CA TRP A 238 -23.32 -2.09 10.41
C TRP A 238 -22.11 -1.26 10.78
N VAL A 239 -21.79 -0.20 10.03
CA VAL A 239 -20.67 0.71 10.35
C VAL A 239 -20.90 1.41 11.70
N GLN A 240 -22.11 1.89 11.96
CA GLN A 240 -22.48 2.65 13.18
C GLN A 240 -22.61 1.79 14.44
N THR A 241 -22.91 0.50 14.31
CA THR A 241 -23.02 -0.41 15.46
C THR A 241 -21.63 -0.61 16.09
N ARG A 242 -21.49 -0.37 17.37
CA ARG A 242 -20.26 -0.57 18.15
C ARG A 242 -20.04 -2.04 18.50
#